data_d0d83ee1670e1e885061cd7f3dd53756
#
_entry.id   d0d83ee1670e1e885061cd7f3dd53756
#
_cell.length_a   1.000
_cell.length_b   1.000
_cell.length_c   1.000
_cell.angle_alpha   90.00
_cell.angle_beta   90.00
_cell.angle_gamma   90.00
#
_symmetry.space_group_name_H-M   'P 1'
#
loop_
_entity.id
_entity.type
_entity.pdbx_description
1 polymer ?
#
loop_
_entity_poly.entity_id
_entity_poly.type
_entity_poly.pdbx_seq_one_letter_code
_entity_poly.pdbx_strand_id
1 'polypeptide(L)'
;MKNKQDLSRRNFIRNSVMAGGAVLLSGVLPSHAQTPIFSAAENSDSPEADELLRGVSDIHLHAAPDSKARLGNELEFARAACDVGYKSMLFKSNDFSCHDRAYLIRQELQGSEVFGSLCMNRVHGDKVNVFAAEKAVTTTGNLCRCIWMPTQDA
;
A
#
# COMPACT_ATOMS: atom_id res chain seq x y z
N MET A 1 -18.80 -29.83 34.51
CA MET A 1 -18.85 -29.61 33.05
C MET A 1 -18.43 -28.18 32.75
N LYS A 2 -17.21 -27.97 32.27
CA LYS A 2 -16.68 -26.63 31.97
C LYS A 2 -17.06 -26.24 30.53
N ASN A 3 -17.80 -25.16 30.44
CA ASN A 3 -18.21 -24.55 29.17
C ASN A 3 -16.98 -24.06 28.39
N LYS A 4 -16.68 -24.68 27.27
CA LYS A 4 -15.67 -24.18 26.35
C LYS A 4 -16.24 -22.94 25.66
N GLN A 5 -15.85 -21.76 26.12
CA GLN A 5 -16.12 -20.53 25.37
C GLN A 5 -15.39 -20.61 24.04
N ASP A 6 -16.16 -20.66 22.99
CA ASP A 6 -15.69 -20.60 21.61
C ASP A 6 -15.11 -19.20 21.35
N LEU A 7 -13.77 -19.09 21.40
CA LEU A 7 -13.06 -17.87 21.12
C LEU A 7 -13.03 -17.67 19.59
N SER A 8 -14.16 -17.24 19.05
CA SER A 8 -14.23 -16.80 17.67
C SER A 8 -13.23 -15.66 17.42
N ARG A 9 -12.52 -15.71 16.28
CA ARG A 9 -11.59 -14.65 15.84
C ARG A 9 -12.22 -13.25 15.94
N ARG A 10 -13.51 -13.15 15.74
CA ARG A 10 -14.31 -11.93 15.87
C ARG A 10 -14.35 -11.40 17.32
N ASN A 11 -14.45 -12.30 18.31
CA ASN A 11 -14.44 -11.95 19.72
C ASN A 11 -13.04 -11.58 20.21
N PHE A 12 -12.00 -12.19 19.64
CA PHE A 12 -10.61 -11.81 19.92
C PHE A 12 -10.33 -10.36 19.51
N ILE A 13 -10.69 -9.97 18.30
CA ILE A 13 -10.50 -8.58 17.80
C ILE A 13 -11.33 -7.60 18.64
N ARG A 14 -12.59 -7.91 18.94
CA ARG A 14 -13.45 -7.04 19.73
C ARG A 14 -12.95 -6.86 21.16
N ASN A 15 -12.45 -7.92 21.78
CA ASN A 15 -11.95 -7.87 23.15
C ASN A 15 -10.57 -7.19 23.24
N SER A 16 -9.74 -7.30 22.20
CA SER A 16 -8.45 -6.58 22.10
C SER A 16 -8.65 -5.06 22.01
N VAL A 17 -9.70 -4.60 21.32
CA VAL A 17 -10.07 -3.18 21.25
C VAL A 17 -10.60 -2.67 22.58
N MET A 18 -11.30 -3.51 23.35
CA MET A 18 -11.86 -3.11 24.66
C MET A 18 -10.85 -3.20 25.81
N ALA A 19 -9.82 -4.04 25.69
CA ALA A 19 -8.75 -4.15 26.71
C ALA A 19 -7.67 -3.08 26.58
N GLY A 20 -7.62 -2.33 25.46
CA GLY A 20 -6.76 -1.17 25.22
C GLY A 20 -7.27 0.11 25.87
N GLY A 21 -8.04 0.01 26.97
CA GLY A 21 -8.56 1.13 27.70
C GLY A 21 -7.47 2.01 28.26
N ALA A 22 -7.41 3.23 27.75
CA ALA A 22 -6.96 4.47 28.40
C ALA A 22 -5.58 4.44 29.07
N VAL A 23 -4.53 4.48 28.26
CA VAL A 23 -3.36 5.25 28.65
C VAL A 23 -3.57 6.66 28.08
N LEU A 24 -4.06 7.55 28.92
CA LEU A 24 -4.05 8.99 28.67
C LEU A 24 -2.59 9.47 28.72
N LEU A 25 -1.87 9.34 27.63
CA LEU A 25 -0.70 10.16 27.38
C LEU A 25 -1.21 11.50 26.82
N SER A 26 -1.38 12.46 27.73
CA SER A 26 -1.49 13.87 27.40
C SER A 26 -0.18 14.34 26.78
N GLY A 27 -0.12 14.30 25.47
CA GLY A 27 1.03 14.74 24.69
C GLY A 27 0.75 14.58 23.22
N VAL A 28 0.24 15.66 22.63
CA VAL A 28 0.29 16.01 21.22
C VAL A 28 0.33 14.82 20.25
N LEU A 29 -0.82 14.25 19.99
CA LEU A 29 -1.03 13.53 18.75
C LEU A 29 -1.19 14.56 17.62
N PRO A 30 -0.31 14.57 16.61
CA PRO A 30 -0.71 15.18 15.36
C PRO A 30 -1.83 14.29 14.80
N SER A 31 -3.05 14.72 15.03
CA SER A 31 -4.24 14.17 14.39
C SER A 31 -4.17 14.51 12.90
N HIS A 32 -3.38 13.77 12.17
CA HIS A 32 -3.54 13.65 10.73
C HIS A 32 -4.28 12.36 10.45
N ALA A 33 -5.54 12.32 10.89
CA ALA A 33 -6.53 11.61 10.13
C ALA A 33 -6.57 12.34 8.78
N GLN A 34 -5.81 11.85 7.81
CA GLN A 34 -5.96 12.30 6.44
C GLN A 34 -7.36 11.85 6.04
N THR A 35 -8.30 12.81 6.06
CA THR A 35 -9.52 12.65 5.28
C THR A 35 -9.08 12.34 3.86
N PRO A 36 -9.64 11.30 3.22
CA PRO A 36 -9.32 11.01 1.84
C PRO A 36 -9.51 12.28 1.03
N ILE A 37 -8.42 12.78 0.44
CA ILE A 37 -8.42 13.99 -0.37
C ILE A 37 -9.18 13.75 -1.67
N PHE A 38 -9.37 12.50 -2.02
CA PHE A 38 -10.36 12.11 -3.02
C PHE A 38 -11.76 12.16 -2.40
N SER A 39 -12.23 13.37 -2.15
CA SER A 39 -13.65 13.63 -2.28
C SER A 39 -14.02 13.20 -3.70
N ALA A 40 -15.09 12.44 -3.83
CA ALA A 40 -15.70 12.13 -5.13
C ALA A 40 -16.26 13.39 -5.85
N ALA A 41 -15.76 14.56 -5.47
CA ALA A 41 -16.06 15.84 -6.01
C ALA A 41 -15.10 16.12 -7.16
N GLU A 42 -15.67 16.19 -8.33
CA GLU A 42 -15.07 16.70 -9.56
C GLU A 42 -13.99 15.80 -10.15
N ASN A 43 -14.37 14.57 -10.50
CA ASN A 43 -13.84 13.97 -11.71
C ASN A 43 -14.13 15.01 -12.81
N SER A 44 -13.09 15.64 -13.30
CA SER A 44 -13.17 16.22 -14.61
C SER A 44 -13.37 15.03 -15.54
N ASP A 45 -14.65 14.66 -15.76
CA ASP A 45 -15.04 13.64 -16.73
C ASP A 45 -14.58 14.15 -18.10
N SER A 46 -13.31 13.88 -18.40
CA SER A 46 -12.78 14.05 -19.73
C SER A 46 -12.68 12.65 -20.36
N PRO A 47 -13.69 12.25 -21.11
CA PRO A 47 -13.67 10.98 -21.84
C PRO A 47 -12.43 10.82 -22.70
N GLU A 48 -11.85 11.92 -23.15
CA GLU A 48 -10.61 11.97 -23.92
C GLU A 48 -9.39 11.59 -23.07
N ALA A 49 -9.35 12.04 -21.81
CA ALA A 49 -8.29 11.67 -20.87
C ALA A 49 -8.37 10.17 -20.52
N ASP A 50 -9.56 9.65 -20.28
CA ASP A 50 -9.76 8.23 -19.97
C ASP A 50 -9.36 7.34 -21.16
N GLU A 51 -9.64 7.77 -22.39
CA GLU A 51 -9.21 7.03 -23.57
C GLU A 51 -7.67 7.01 -23.71
N LEU A 52 -6.99 8.10 -23.40
CA LEU A 52 -5.53 8.17 -23.41
C LEU A 52 -4.90 7.31 -22.31
N LEU A 53 -5.59 7.13 -21.18
CA LEU A 53 -5.11 6.33 -20.05
C LEU A 53 -5.38 4.83 -20.22
N ARG A 54 -6.28 4.45 -21.10
CA ARG A 54 -6.62 3.05 -21.37
C ARG A 54 -5.40 2.28 -21.89
N GLY A 55 -5.08 1.18 -21.21
CA GLY A 55 -3.96 0.32 -21.57
C GLY A 55 -2.59 0.85 -21.13
N VAL A 56 -2.54 1.97 -20.43
CA VAL A 56 -1.29 2.52 -19.86
C VAL A 56 -0.73 1.58 -18.80
N SER A 57 0.60 1.51 -18.75
CA SER A 57 1.35 0.90 -17.66
C SER A 57 2.14 1.98 -16.93
N ASP A 58 1.78 2.28 -15.68
CA ASP A 58 2.56 3.19 -14.83
C ASP A 58 3.58 2.38 -14.03
N ILE A 59 4.86 2.63 -14.27
CA ILE A 59 5.95 1.88 -13.63
C ILE A 59 6.61 2.62 -12.46
N HIS A 60 6.09 3.77 -12.04
CA HIS A 60 6.69 4.56 -10.96
C HIS A 60 5.66 5.41 -10.22
N LEU A 61 4.84 4.78 -9.43
CA LEU A 61 3.77 5.44 -8.69
C LEU A 61 4.03 5.42 -7.17
N HIS A 62 3.95 6.58 -6.55
CA HIS A 62 4.04 6.73 -5.10
C HIS A 62 2.66 6.98 -4.48
N ALA A 63 2.31 6.21 -3.45
CA ALA A 63 1.07 6.35 -2.70
C ALA A 63 1.30 6.05 -1.20
N ALA A 64 0.32 6.34 -0.36
CA ALA A 64 0.35 5.96 1.05
C ALA A 64 0.09 4.43 1.20
N PRO A 65 0.66 3.79 2.25
CA PRO A 65 1.49 4.36 3.30
C PRO A 65 2.91 4.66 2.84
N ASP A 66 3.44 5.82 3.22
CA ASP A 66 4.80 6.26 2.91
C ASP A 66 5.30 7.17 4.05
N SER A 67 6.60 7.36 4.19
CA SER A 67 7.20 8.34 5.12
C SER A 67 6.92 9.79 4.74
N LYS A 68 6.52 10.03 3.50
CA LYS A 68 6.11 11.35 2.99
C LYS A 68 4.60 11.38 2.77
N ALA A 69 4.01 12.56 2.94
CA ALA A 69 2.61 12.78 2.63
C ALA A 69 2.32 12.44 1.15
N ARG A 70 1.26 11.70 0.90
CA ARG A 70 0.79 11.28 -0.42
C ARG A 70 -0.67 11.69 -0.61
N LEU A 71 -1.10 11.85 -1.84
CA LEU A 71 -2.47 12.27 -2.18
C LEU A 71 -3.52 11.23 -1.79
N GLY A 72 -3.19 9.95 -1.86
CA GLY A 72 -4.09 8.86 -1.53
C GLY A 72 -3.31 7.58 -1.25
N ASN A 73 -4.01 6.52 -0.88
CA ASN A 73 -3.39 5.24 -0.62
C ASN A 73 -3.31 4.36 -1.89
N GLU A 74 -2.49 3.30 -1.81
CA GLU A 74 -2.25 2.40 -2.94
C GLU A 74 -3.53 1.74 -3.46
N LEU A 75 -4.49 1.41 -2.58
CA LEU A 75 -5.75 0.79 -2.99
C LEU A 75 -6.67 1.79 -3.71
N GLU A 76 -6.73 3.04 -3.26
CA GLU A 76 -7.49 4.11 -3.92
C GLU A 76 -6.97 4.37 -5.34
N PHE A 77 -5.64 4.50 -5.47
CA PHE A 77 -5.03 4.67 -6.79
C PHE A 77 -5.24 3.46 -7.70
N ALA A 78 -5.15 2.24 -7.14
CA ALA A 78 -5.37 1.02 -7.90
C ALA A 78 -6.80 0.94 -8.42
N ARG A 79 -7.80 1.30 -7.62
CA ARG A 79 -9.21 1.37 -8.05
C ARG A 79 -9.40 2.36 -9.18
N ALA A 80 -8.96 3.62 -8.97
CA ALA A 80 -9.08 4.66 -9.98
C ALA A 80 -8.40 4.27 -11.31
N ALA A 81 -7.22 3.66 -11.25
CA ALA A 81 -6.52 3.21 -12.44
C ALA A 81 -7.25 2.04 -13.15
N CYS A 82 -7.84 1.11 -12.39
CA CYS A 82 -8.67 0.05 -12.97
C CYS A 82 -9.91 0.61 -13.65
N ASP A 83 -10.56 1.60 -13.04
CA ASP A 83 -11.78 2.22 -13.56
C ASP A 83 -11.54 2.89 -14.92
N VAL A 84 -10.39 3.53 -15.11
CA VAL A 84 -10.01 4.15 -16.40
C VAL A 84 -9.31 3.19 -17.36
N GLY A 85 -9.12 1.92 -16.95
CA GLY A 85 -8.60 0.85 -17.82
C GLY A 85 -7.08 0.79 -17.96
N TYR A 86 -6.33 1.15 -16.93
CA TYR A 86 -4.88 0.90 -16.90
C TYR A 86 -4.58 -0.58 -17.12
N LYS A 87 -3.53 -0.86 -17.86
CA LYS A 87 -3.04 -2.23 -18.03
C LYS A 87 -2.32 -2.74 -16.79
N SER A 88 -1.46 -1.92 -16.20
CA SER A 88 -0.71 -2.29 -14.99
C SER A 88 -0.17 -1.07 -14.26
N MET A 89 0.14 -1.26 -12.99
CA MET A 89 0.80 -0.24 -12.19
C MET A 89 1.83 -0.87 -11.26
N LEU A 90 2.92 -0.14 -11.03
CA LEU A 90 3.99 -0.52 -10.12
C LEU A 90 4.17 0.55 -9.05
N PHE A 91 3.83 0.19 -7.81
CA PHE A 91 4.05 1.06 -6.67
C PHE A 91 5.50 1.07 -6.22
N LYS A 92 5.96 2.24 -5.81
CA LYS A 92 7.27 2.47 -5.22
C LYS A 92 7.13 3.17 -3.88
N SER A 93 7.62 2.55 -2.82
CA SER A 93 7.94 3.23 -1.56
C SER A 93 9.44 3.49 -1.49
N ASN A 94 9.82 4.61 -0.90
CA ASN A 94 11.24 4.92 -0.73
C ASN A 94 11.86 4.20 0.46
N ASP A 95 11.06 3.91 1.49
CA ASP A 95 11.58 3.42 2.77
C ASP A 95 11.23 1.95 3.02
N PHE A 96 10.09 1.48 2.53
CA PHE A 96 9.64 0.12 2.79
C PHE A 96 9.18 -0.58 1.51
N SER A 97 9.05 -1.91 1.59
CA SER A 97 8.50 -2.70 0.50
C SER A 97 7.03 -2.33 0.26
N CYS A 98 6.58 -2.49 -0.98
CA CYS A 98 5.17 -2.36 -1.35
C CYS A 98 4.63 -3.55 -2.15
N HIS A 99 5.43 -4.59 -2.36
CA HIS A 99 5.01 -5.81 -3.06
C HIS A 99 4.07 -6.69 -2.22
N ASP A 100 4.19 -6.67 -0.92
CA ASP A 100 3.30 -7.31 0.03
C ASP A 100 1.91 -6.64 0.03
N ARG A 101 1.86 -5.30 -0.05
CA ARG A 101 0.62 -4.55 -0.20
C ARG A 101 -0.02 -4.77 -1.57
N ALA A 102 0.76 -4.85 -2.63
CA ALA A 102 0.28 -5.22 -3.96
C ALA A 102 -0.44 -6.57 -3.97
N TYR A 103 0.03 -7.54 -3.17
CA TYR A 103 -0.65 -8.82 -2.99
C TYR A 103 -2.06 -8.62 -2.39
N LEU A 104 -2.20 -7.84 -1.34
CA LEU A 104 -3.49 -7.57 -0.71
C LEU A 104 -4.44 -6.80 -1.64
N ILE A 105 -3.92 -5.83 -2.40
CA ILE A 105 -4.70 -5.07 -3.39
C ILE A 105 -5.24 -6.00 -4.47
N ARG A 106 -4.45 -6.94 -4.99
CA ARG A 106 -4.91 -7.92 -5.99
C ARG A 106 -5.94 -8.91 -5.45
N GLN A 107 -5.95 -9.18 -4.14
CA GLN A 107 -7.03 -9.97 -3.51
C GLN A 107 -8.33 -9.17 -3.45
N GLU A 108 -8.25 -7.87 -3.21
CA GLU A 108 -9.41 -6.97 -3.17
C GLU A 108 -9.93 -6.61 -4.57
N LEU A 109 -9.01 -6.31 -5.49
CA LEU A 109 -9.30 -5.91 -6.88
C LEU A 109 -8.90 -7.05 -7.82
N GLN A 110 -9.72 -8.09 -7.86
CA GLN A 110 -9.45 -9.26 -8.70
C GLN A 110 -9.30 -8.88 -10.18
N GLY A 111 -8.27 -9.42 -10.81
CA GLY A 111 -7.96 -9.12 -12.22
C GLY A 111 -7.09 -7.87 -12.41
N SER A 112 -6.82 -7.08 -11.36
CA SER A 112 -5.90 -5.95 -11.46
C SER A 112 -4.44 -6.40 -11.62
N GLU A 113 -3.68 -5.70 -12.47
CA GLU A 113 -2.24 -5.93 -12.66
C GLU A 113 -1.43 -4.93 -11.82
N VAL A 114 -1.52 -5.08 -10.49
CA VAL A 114 -0.80 -4.27 -9.50
C VAL A 114 0.46 -4.99 -9.06
N PHE A 115 1.57 -4.30 -9.08
CA PHE A 115 2.87 -4.77 -8.66
C PHE A 115 3.49 -3.83 -7.64
N GLY A 116 4.44 -4.33 -6.89
CA GLY A 116 5.22 -3.54 -5.97
C GLY A 116 6.72 -3.64 -6.26
N SER A 117 7.46 -2.96 -5.47
CA SER A 117 8.92 -2.87 -5.59
C SER A 117 9.60 -2.82 -4.23
N LEU A 118 10.92 -2.88 -4.25
CA LEU A 118 11.77 -2.62 -3.10
C LEU A 118 12.83 -1.59 -3.51
N CYS A 119 13.05 -0.57 -2.68
CA CYS A 119 14.09 0.44 -2.90
C CYS A 119 15.24 0.22 -1.93
N MET A 120 16.48 0.15 -2.44
CA MET A 120 17.69 -0.09 -1.66
C MET A 120 18.21 1.17 -0.98
N ASN A 121 17.30 2.00 -0.45
CA ASN A 121 17.66 3.11 0.40
C ASN A 121 18.19 2.63 1.75
N ARG A 122 18.80 3.51 2.50
CA ARG A 122 19.56 3.26 3.73
C ARG A 122 18.77 2.53 4.83
N VAL A 123 17.44 2.65 4.80
CA VAL A 123 16.54 1.90 5.70
C VAL A 123 16.74 0.38 5.60
N HIS A 124 17.23 -0.12 4.47
CA HIS A 124 17.56 -1.52 4.23
C HIS A 124 19.04 -1.86 4.45
N GLY A 125 19.83 -0.91 4.98
CA GLY A 125 21.26 -1.03 5.26
C GLY A 125 22.11 -0.06 4.44
N ASP A 126 23.38 0.10 4.84
CA ASP A 126 24.30 1.06 4.21
C ASP A 126 24.84 0.61 2.84
N LYS A 127 24.46 -0.59 2.39
CA LYS A 127 24.85 -1.17 1.11
C LYS A 127 23.66 -1.85 0.46
N VAL A 128 23.78 -2.15 -0.83
CA VAL A 128 22.79 -2.97 -1.54
C VAL A 128 22.60 -4.29 -0.81
N ASN A 129 21.40 -4.51 -0.32
CA ASN A 129 21.04 -5.70 0.44
C ASN A 129 20.48 -6.78 -0.49
N VAL A 130 21.37 -7.62 -1.03
CA VAL A 130 21.00 -8.69 -1.96
C VAL A 130 20.03 -9.68 -1.31
N PHE A 131 20.18 -9.97 -0.02
CA PHE A 131 19.26 -10.86 0.68
C PHE A 131 17.85 -10.29 0.77
N ALA A 132 17.70 -8.98 1.01
CA ALA A 132 16.40 -8.33 0.98
C ALA A 132 15.77 -8.39 -0.43
N ALA A 133 16.58 -8.21 -1.49
CA ALA A 133 16.11 -8.36 -2.87
C ALA A 133 15.60 -9.77 -3.17
N GLU A 134 16.36 -10.81 -2.79
CA GLU A 134 15.95 -12.20 -2.95
C GLU A 134 14.63 -12.49 -2.21
N LYS A 135 14.48 -12.02 -0.99
CA LYS A 135 13.25 -12.19 -0.22
C LYS A 135 12.06 -11.45 -0.86
N ALA A 136 12.29 -10.22 -1.32
CA ALA A 136 11.24 -9.45 -1.98
C ALA A 136 10.69 -10.16 -3.23
N VAL A 137 11.56 -10.66 -4.11
CA VAL A 137 11.12 -11.33 -5.34
C VAL A 137 10.51 -12.71 -5.12
N THR A 138 10.80 -13.34 -3.98
CA THR A 138 10.25 -14.66 -3.60
C THR A 138 9.06 -14.58 -2.62
N THR A 139 8.66 -13.37 -2.21
CA THR A 139 7.47 -13.19 -1.38
C THR A 139 6.22 -13.69 -2.10
N THR A 140 5.25 -14.22 -1.35
CA THR A 140 4.00 -14.79 -1.85
C THR A 140 3.37 -13.91 -2.94
N GLY A 141 3.03 -14.53 -4.06
CA GLY A 141 2.48 -13.86 -5.24
C GLY A 141 3.55 -13.38 -6.22
N ASN A 142 4.83 -13.32 -5.82
CA ASN A 142 5.95 -12.87 -6.67
C ASN A 142 5.68 -11.50 -7.31
N LEU A 143 5.15 -10.54 -6.55
CA LEU A 143 4.70 -9.25 -7.04
C LEU A 143 5.76 -8.15 -6.98
N CYS A 144 6.95 -8.43 -6.44
CA CYS A 144 8.08 -7.53 -6.56
C CYS A 144 8.65 -7.59 -7.98
N ARG A 145 8.41 -6.53 -8.77
CA ARG A 145 8.83 -6.48 -10.18
C ARG A 145 9.98 -5.51 -10.43
N CYS A 146 10.37 -4.74 -9.43
CA CYS A 146 11.48 -3.81 -9.54
C CYS A 146 12.26 -3.73 -8.22
N ILE A 147 13.57 -3.76 -8.33
CA ILE A 147 14.48 -3.40 -7.26
C ILE A 147 15.13 -2.08 -7.67
N TRP A 148 14.82 -1.03 -6.93
CA TRP A 148 15.38 0.30 -7.17
C TRP A 148 16.73 0.42 -6.46
N MET A 149 17.72 0.93 -7.13
CA MET A 149 18.94 1.38 -6.48
C MET A 149 18.64 2.56 -5.55
N PRO A 150 19.54 2.91 -4.61
CA PRO A 150 19.31 4.04 -3.71
C PRO A 150 18.89 5.30 -4.48
N THR A 151 17.80 5.93 -4.06
CA THR A 151 17.25 7.12 -4.70
C THR A 151 17.20 8.34 -3.79
N GLN A 152 17.37 8.15 -2.47
CA GLN A 152 17.39 9.22 -1.48
C GLN A 152 18.74 9.33 -0.77
N ASP A 153 19.47 8.24 -0.65
CA ASP A 153 20.67 8.10 0.18
C ASP A 153 21.90 7.71 -0.67
N ALA A 154 21.88 8.05 -1.95
CA ALA A 154 22.96 7.74 -2.89
C ALA A 154 24.15 8.71 -2.71
#